data_19a38951bf8130187935d87508d5fcf9
#
_entry.id   19a38951bf8130187935d87508d5fcf9
#
_cell.length_a   1.000
_cell.length_b   1.000
_cell.length_c   1.000
_cell.angle_alpha   90.00
_cell.angle_beta   90.00
_cell.angle_gamma   90.00
#
_symmetry.space_group_name_H-M   'P 1'
#
loop_
_entity.id
_entity.type
_entity.pdbx_description
1 polymer ?
#
loop_
_entity_poly.entity_id
_entity_poly.type
_entity_poly.pdbx_seq_one_letter_code
_entity_poly.pdbx_strand_id
1 'polypeptide(L)'
;MKTPGAVLLLLWSALVVVAAEQSCLTEVRGMQRELITLVEQQREELRLAKAQVEKQIDALKNEVRPSNVAFSTSFSVKTDKHIGPLKTDTTLLFDLVFTNVGNAYDTTTGLFTAPLKGVYQFNYHIFAGGDQGAGHGAGAKLFKNKDEVVTAYNHVAPHDINTSQSVILQLQEGDTVCLLLEAGWWVAAYTGHLTTFSGHLLFAVGY
;
A
#
# COMPACT_ATOMS: atom_id res chain seq x y z
N MET A 1 -16.59 -13.84 -96.66
CA MET A 1 -15.55 -12.79 -96.44
C MET A 1 -16.02 -11.91 -95.37
N LYS A 2 -15.33 -11.96 -94.17
CA LYS A 2 -15.65 -11.07 -93.07
C LYS A 2 -15.12 -9.68 -93.45
N THR A 3 -15.98 -8.68 -93.43
CA THR A 3 -15.63 -7.28 -93.76
C THR A 3 -14.59 -6.72 -92.84
N PRO A 4 -13.57 -5.98 -93.28
CA PRO A 4 -12.50 -5.45 -92.50
C PRO A 4 -12.99 -4.51 -91.38
N GLY A 5 -14.19 -3.95 -91.49
CA GLY A 5 -14.80 -3.11 -90.44
C GLY A 5 -15.23 -3.85 -89.17
N ALA A 6 -15.62 -5.11 -89.25
CA ALA A 6 -16.04 -5.91 -88.11
C ALA A 6 -14.83 -6.27 -87.17
N VAL A 7 -13.66 -6.49 -87.78
CA VAL A 7 -12.41 -6.77 -87.01
C VAL A 7 -11.92 -5.52 -86.29
N LEU A 8 -12.02 -4.35 -86.91
CA LEU A 8 -11.65 -3.06 -86.29
C LEU A 8 -12.53 -2.71 -85.13
N LEU A 9 -13.84 -2.94 -85.18
CA LEU A 9 -14.79 -2.72 -84.10
C LEU A 9 -14.53 -3.65 -82.92
N LEU A 10 -14.19 -4.91 -83.13
CA LEU A 10 -13.82 -5.86 -82.11
C LEU A 10 -12.49 -5.47 -81.43
N LEU A 11 -11.49 -5.00 -82.15
CA LEU A 11 -10.23 -4.51 -81.61
C LEU A 11 -10.43 -3.23 -80.77
N TRP A 12 -11.29 -2.32 -81.19
CA TRP A 12 -11.62 -1.08 -80.49
C TRP A 12 -12.36 -1.36 -79.17
N SER A 13 -13.34 -2.28 -79.23
CA SER A 13 -14.06 -2.69 -78.02
C SER A 13 -13.13 -3.40 -77.00
N ALA A 14 -12.20 -4.23 -77.41
CA ALA A 14 -11.21 -4.85 -76.56
C ALA A 14 -10.26 -3.82 -75.92
N LEU A 15 -9.87 -2.81 -76.71
CA LEU A 15 -8.97 -1.73 -76.20
C LEU A 15 -9.66 -0.85 -75.13
N VAL A 16 -10.95 -0.56 -75.30
CA VAL A 16 -11.75 0.19 -74.30
C VAL A 16 -11.94 -0.61 -73.02
N VAL A 17 -12.18 -1.92 -73.14
CA VAL A 17 -12.30 -2.79 -71.93
C VAL A 17 -10.98 -2.85 -71.16
N VAL A 18 -9.84 -3.02 -71.84
CA VAL A 18 -8.52 -3.04 -71.21
C VAL A 18 -8.17 -1.69 -70.53
N ALA A 19 -8.55 -0.59 -71.19
CA ALA A 19 -8.34 0.74 -70.60
C ALA A 19 -9.20 0.97 -69.35
N ALA A 20 -10.44 0.50 -69.31
CA ALA A 20 -11.33 0.58 -68.15
C ALA A 20 -10.83 -0.32 -67.03
N GLU A 21 -10.34 -1.53 -67.31
CA GLU A 21 -9.72 -2.40 -66.31
C GLU A 21 -8.45 -1.78 -65.67
N GLN A 22 -7.60 -1.16 -66.50
CA GLN A 22 -6.41 -0.46 -65.99
C GLN A 22 -6.74 0.75 -65.13
N SER A 23 -7.80 1.50 -65.46
CA SER A 23 -8.28 2.62 -64.63
C SER A 23 -8.78 2.14 -63.26
N CYS A 24 -9.61 1.10 -63.25
CA CYS A 24 -10.13 0.49 -62.04
C CYS A 24 -9.01 -0.06 -61.14
N LEU A 25 -8.02 -0.74 -61.71
CA LEU A 25 -6.85 -1.24 -60.99
C LEU A 25 -6.01 -0.10 -60.38
N THR A 26 -5.94 1.05 -61.04
CA THR A 26 -5.21 2.21 -60.53
C THR A 26 -5.92 2.84 -59.35
N GLU A 27 -7.26 2.95 -59.39
CA GLU A 27 -8.06 3.44 -58.27
C GLU A 27 -7.99 2.51 -57.07
N VAL A 28 -8.10 1.19 -57.25
CA VAL A 28 -7.97 0.21 -56.19
C VAL A 28 -6.59 0.29 -55.53
N ARG A 29 -5.51 0.44 -56.30
CA ARG A 29 -4.16 0.62 -55.75
C ARG A 29 -4.02 1.94 -55.01
N GLY A 30 -4.70 3.00 -55.44
CA GLY A 30 -4.77 4.28 -54.74
C GLY A 30 -5.41 4.11 -53.33
N MET A 31 -6.59 3.53 -53.28
CA MET A 31 -7.31 3.25 -52.05
C MET A 31 -6.52 2.34 -51.08
N GLN A 32 -5.85 1.32 -51.62
CA GLN A 32 -4.97 0.47 -50.79
C GLN A 32 -3.82 1.23 -50.15
N ARG A 33 -3.19 2.15 -50.88
CA ARG A 33 -2.10 3.00 -50.30
C ARG A 33 -2.63 3.91 -49.19
N GLU A 34 -3.77 4.56 -49.44
CA GLU A 34 -4.41 5.41 -48.42
C GLU A 34 -4.76 4.62 -47.16
N LEU A 35 -5.34 3.42 -47.34
CA LEU A 35 -5.67 2.55 -46.20
C LEU A 35 -4.43 2.11 -45.43
N ILE A 36 -3.34 1.76 -46.09
CA ILE A 36 -2.08 1.40 -45.46
C ILE A 36 -1.53 2.58 -44.65
N THR A 37 -1.53 3.78 -45.23
CA THR A 37 -1.07 4.99 -44.53
C THR A 37 -1.91 5.28 -43.30
N LEU A 38 -3.24 5.15 -43.40
CA LEU A 38 -4.14 5.35 -42.26
C LEU A 38 -3.93 4.32 -41.14
N VAL A 39 -3.71 3.05 -41.49
CA VAL A 39 -3.41 1.99 -40.51
C VAL A 39 -2.07 2.23 -39.84
N GLU A 40 -1.05 2.67 -40.56
CA GLU A 40 0.25 3.00 -40.00
C GLU A 40 0.16 4.20 -39.03
N GLN A 41 -0.59 5.22 -39.41
CA GLN A 41 -0.84 6.38 -38.53
C GLN A 41 -1.56 5.96 -37.24
N GLN A 42 -2.63 5.17 -37.34
CA GLN A 42 -3.36 4.67 -36.17
C GLN A 42 -2.49 3.78 -35.26
N ARG A 43 -1.62 2.96 -35.86
CA ARG A 43 -0.66 2.17 -35.06
C ARG A 43 0.31 3.02 -34.25
N GLU A 44 0.82 4.09 -34.86
CA GLU A 44 1.74 4.99 -34.16
C GLU A 44 1.03 5.78 -33.06
N GLU A 45 -0.19 6.28 -33.31
CA GLU A 45 -1.01 6.93 -32.27
C GLU A 45 -1.29 5.99 -31.10
N LEU A 46 -1.65 4.73 -31.37
CA LEU A 46 -1.87 3.72 -30.35
C LEU A 46 -0.60 3.40 -29.57
N ARG A 47 0.56 3.34 -30.24
CA ARG A 47 1.86 3.11 -29.61
C ARG A 47 2.21 4.24 -28.63
N LEU A 48 1.99 5.49 -29.03
CA LEU A 48 2.23 6.66 -28.20
C LEU A 48 1.29 6.71 -27.01
N ALA A 49 -0.01 6.46 -27.22
CA ALA A 49 -1.00 6.41 -26.16
C ALA A 49 -0.67 5.32 -25.13
N LYS A 50 -0.28 4.13 -25.58
CA LYS A 50 0.13 3.02 -24.72
C LYS A 50 1.35 3.40 -23.87
N ALA A 51 2.38 4.00 -24.46
CA ALA A 51 3.57 4.45 -23.73
C ALA A 51 3.25 5.52 -22.68
N GLN A 52 2.30 6.42 -22.97
CA GLN A 52 1.84 7.43 -22.03
C GLN A 52 1.09 6.81 -20.85
N VAL A 53 0.21 5.84 -21.09
CA VAL A 53 -0.51 5.11 -20.04
C VAL A 53 0.46 4.31 -19.15
N GLU A 54 1.43 3.62 -19.74
CA GLU A 54 2.46 2.88 -18.98
C GLU A 54 3.25 3.83 -18.06
N LYS A 55 3.64 5.00 -18.57
CA LYS A 55 4.33 6.03 -17.74
C LYS A 55 3.46 6.53 -16.58
N GLN A 56 2.16 6.74 -16.82
CA GLN A 56 1.22 7.15 -15.74
C GLN A 56 1.04 6.04 -14.70
N ILE A 57 0.93 4.78 -15.14
CA ILE A 57 0.84 3.62 -14.23
C ILE A 57 2.08 3.51 -13.36
N ASP A 58 3.27 3.70 -13.92
CA ASP A 58 4.52 3.63 -13.15
C ASP A 58 4.66 4.81 -12.18
N ALA A 59 4.23 6.01 -12.55
CA ALA A 59 4.16 7.14 -11.65
C ALA A 59 3.22 6.87 -10.47
N LEU A 60 2.00 6.39 -10.74
CA LEU A 60 1.02 6.02 -9.70
C LEU A 60 1.53 4.89 -8.79
N LYS A 61 2.19 3.87 -9.35
CA LYS A 61 2.80 2.80 -8.54
C LYS A 61 3.89 3.33 -7.60
N ASN A 62 4.67 4.31 -8.04
CA ASN A 62 5.71 4.93 -7.22
C ASN A 62 5.12 5.81 -6.11
N GLU A 63 3.98 6.45 -6.35
CA GLU A 63 3.25 7.21 -5.33
C GLU A 63 2.57 6.30 -4.29
N VAL A 64 2.03 5.14 -4.71
CA VAL A 64 1.31 4.21 -3.83
C VAL A 64 2.25 3.32 -3.00
N ARG A 65 3.45 2.98 -3.51
CA ARG A 65 4.38 2.08 -2.80
C ARG A 65 4.91 2.59 -1.46
N PRO A 66 5.25 3.87 -1.27
CA PRO A 66 5.69 4.37 0.02
C PRO A 66 4.57 4.51 1.06
N SER A 67 3.30 4.48 0.62
CA SER A 67 2.16 4.77 1.49
C SER A 67 1.56 3.56 2.22
N ASN A 68 2.07 2.35 1.98
CA ASN A 68 1.57 1.16 2.69
C ASN A 68 2.44 0.90 3.93
N VAL A 69 2.00 1.39 5.07
CA VAL A 69 2.66 1.19 6.37
C VAL A 69 1.66 0.64 7.36
N ALA A 70 1.94 -0.55 7.87
CA ALA A 70 1.12 -1.16 8.91
C ALA A 70 1.94 -2.15 9.74
N PHE A 71 1.74 -2.14 11.05
CA PHE A 71 2.29 -3.17 11.92
C PHE A 71 1.25 -3.65 12.93
N SER A 72 1.40 -4.89 13.35
CA SER A 72 0.64 -5.50 14.43
C SER A 72 1.53 -6.49 15.16
N THR A 73 1.62 -6.36 16.46
CA THR A 73 2.60 -7.08 17.29
C THR A 73 2.01 -7.50 18.63
N SER A 74 2.63 -8.50 19.23
CA SER A 74 2.36 -8.97 20.59
C SER A 74 3.65 -9.45 21.24
N PHE A 75 3.56 -10.00 22.44
CA PHE A 75 4.69 -10.67 23.10
C PHE A 75 4.83 -12.11 22.63
N SER A 76 6.06 -12.53 22.31
CA SER A 76 6.40 -13.93 22.05
C SER A 76 6.64 -14.65 23.37
N VAL A 77 5.70 -15.49 23.78
CA VAL A 77 5.81 -16.25 25.03
C VAL A 77 5.42 -17.72 24.82
N LYS A 78 6.13 -18.62 25.48
CA LYS A 78 5.80 -20.04 25.51
C LYS A 78 4.87 -20.40 26.68
N THR A 79 4.91 -19.58 27.72
CA THR A 79 4.13 -19.71 28.94
C THR A 79 3.71 -18.31 29.38
N ASP A 80 2.56 -18.22 30.00
CA ASP A 80 2.06 -16.96 30.53
C ASP A 80 3.00 -16.37 31.57
N LYS A 81 3.28 -15.09 31.46
CA LYS A 81 4.16 -14.36 32.36
C LYS A 81 3.70 -12.90 32.55
N HIS A 82 4.22 -12.27 33.60
CA HIS A 82 4.02 -10.84 33.85
C HIS A 82 5.32 -10.07 33.51
N ILE A 83 5.16 -8.85 33.03
CA ILE A 83 6.23 -7.88 32.81
C ILE A 83 5.99 -6.73 33.79
N GLY A 84 6.91 -6.51 34.69
CA GLY A 84 6.78 -5.57 35.79
C GLY A 84 6.22 -6.21 37.08
N PRO A 85 6.08 -5.40 38.16
CA PRO A 85 6.46 -3.99 38.22
C PRO A 85 7.99 -3.80 38.13
N LEU A 86 8.42 -2.81 37.36
CA LEU A 86 9.83 -2.46 37.19
C LEU A 86 10.19 -1.22 38.02
N LYS A 87 11.47 -1.02 38.28
CA LYS A 87 11.95 0.12 39.06
C LYS A 87 12.06 1.42 38.26
N THR A 88 12.10 1.31 36.95
CA THR A 88 12.26 2.41 36.00
C THR A 88 11.30 2.25 34.82
N ASP A 89 10.92 3.36 34.25
CA ASP A 89 10.17 3.39 32.99
C ASP A 89 10.90 2.60 31.93
N THR A 90 10.18 1.74 31.22
CA THR A 90 10.78 0.79 30.29
C THR A 90 9.92 0.66 29.05
N THR A 91 10.53 0.78 27.85
CA THR A 91 9.84 0.52 26.59
C THR A 91 9.42 -0.94 26.50
N LEU A 92 8.15 -1.17 26.14
CA LEU A 92 7.63 -2.51 25.91
C LEU A 92 8.11 -3.03 24.56
N LEU A 93 8.79 -4.19 24.59
CA LEU A 93 9.31 -4.85 23.39
C LEU A 93 8.34 -5.94 22.93
N PHE A 94 7.54 -5.64 21.91
CA PHE A 94 6.64 -6.61 21.30
C PHE A 94 7.41 -7.35 20.19
N ASP A 95 7.86 -8.55 20.49
CA ASP A 95 8.78 -9.34 19.66
C ASP A 95 8.07 -10.37 18.75
N LEU A 96 6.77 -10.56 18.93
CA LEU A 96 5.95 -11.35 18.01
C LEU A 96 5.27 -10.44 16.98
N VAL A 97 5.62 -10.61 15.71
CA VAL A 97 5.10 -9.81 14.62
C VAL A 97 4.04 -10.58 13.84
N PHE A 98 2.81 -10.07 13.81
CA PHE A 98 1.75 -10.54 12.91
C PHE A 98 1.86 -9.88 11.53
N THR A 99 2.22 -8.60 11.52
CA THR A 99 2.34 -7.78 10.30
C THR A 99 3.37 -6.67 10.53
N ASN A 100 4.22 -6.40 9.53
CA ASN A 100 5.13 -5.25 9.53
C ASN A 100 5.41 -4.80 8.07
N VAL A 101 4.38 -4.27 7.42
CA VAL A 101 4.46 -3.73 6.06
C VAL A 101 5.16 -2.37 6.11
N GLY A 102 6.17 -2.18 5.27
CA GLY A 102 7.03 -1.00 5.28
C GLY A 102 8.19 -1.08 6.28
N ASN A 103 8.31 -2.18 7.06
CA ASN A 103 9.37 -2.41 8.04
C ASN A 103 9.56 -1.24 9.03
N ALA A 104 8.45 -0.59 9.40
CA ALA A 104 8.47 0.61 10.23
C ALA A 104 8.53 0.33 11.73
N TYR A 105 8.26 -0.89 12.17
CA TYR A 105 8.36 -1.31 13.57
C TYR A 105 9.60 -2.18 13.79
N ASP A 106 10.39 -1.82 14.80
CA ASP A 106 11.60 -2.56 15.19
C ASP A 106 11.34 -3.32 16.50
N THR A 107 11.37 -4.65 16.44
CA THR A 107 11.15 -5.55 17.58
C THR A 107 12.25 -5.48 18.63
N THR A 108 13.46 -5.02 18.29
CA THR A 108 14.60 -4.95 19.20
C THR A 108 14.56 -3.70 20.07
N THR A 109 13.95 -2.64 19.59
CA THR A 109 13.82 -1.36 20.30
C THR A 109 12.40 -1.10 20.79
N GLY A 110 11.39 -1.77 20.21
CA GLY A 110 9.97 -1.52 20.49
C GLY A 110 9.46 -0.23 19.86
N LEU A 111 10.22 0.35 18.91
CA LEU A 111 9.88 1.61 18.28
C LEU A 111 9.23 1.40 16.91
N PHE A 112 8.14 2.11 16.66
CA PHE A 112 7.68 2.43 15.34
C PHE A 112 8.39 3.71 14.90
N THR A 113 8.92 3.75 13.66
CA THR A 113 9.49 4.96 13.05
C THR A 113 8.71 5.30 11.79
N ALA A 114 8.14 6.48 11.70
CA ALA A 114 7.36 6.92 10.56
C ALA A 114 8.25 7.03 9.31
N PRO A 115 8.03 6.23 8.26
CA PRO A 115 8.86 6.26 7.06
C PRO A 115 8.52 7.42 6.12
N LEU A 116 7.42 8.13 6.38
CA LEU A 116 7.00 9.31 5.63
C LEU A 116 6.09 10.19 6.47
N LYS A 117 5.96 11.46 6.07
CA LYS A 117 5.01 12.40 6.69
C LYS A 117 3.57 11.97 6.39
N GLY A 118 2.75 11.79 7.43
CA GLY A 118 1.39 11.30 7.26
C GLY A 118 0.56 11.36 8.52
N VAL A 119 -0.69 10.93 8.39
CA VAL A 119 -1.62 10.71 9.50
C VAL A 119 -1.69 9.23 9.76
N TYR A 120 -1.37 8.84 10.99
CA TYR A 120 -1.27 7.45 11.44
C TYR A 120 -2.27 7.19 12.55
N GLN A 121 -2.82 6.00 12.59
CA GLN A 121 -3.60 5.49 13.71
C GLN A 121 -2.78 4.45 14.47
N PHE A 122 -2.79 4.56 15.80
CA PHE A 122 -2.20 3.59 16.72
C PHE A 122 -3.27 3.06 17.66
N ASN A 123 -3.22 1.75 17.90
CA ASN A 123 -4.11 1.08 18.84
C ASN A 123 -3.26 0.17 19.72
N TYR A 124 -3.55 0.15 21.01
CA TYR A 124 -2.96 -0.84 21.89
C TYR A 124 -3.95 -1.35 22.91
N HIS A 125 -3.77 -2.60 23.24
CA HIS A 125 -4.58 -3.32 24.20
C HIS A 125 -3.66 -3.91 25.24
N ILE A 126 -3.95 -3.62 26.50
CA ILE A 126 -3.17 -4.07 27.66
C ILE A 126 -4.05 -4.99 28.49
N PHE A 127 -3.58 -6.21 28.66
CA PHE A 127 -4.14 -7.16 29.60
C PHE A 127 -3.23 -7.27 30.83
N ALA A 128 -3.82 -7.33 31.98
CA ALA A 128 -3.14 -7.62 33.22
C ALA A 128 -4.02 -8.55 34.05
N GLY A 129 -3.59 -9.81 34.20
CA GLY A 129 -4.36 -10.85 34.85
C GLY A 129 -3.67 -11.40 36.08
N GLY A 130 -4.46 -11.82 37.04
CA GLY A 130 -4.00 -12.45 38.28
C GLY A 130 -3.62 -11.48 39.38
N ASP A 131 -3.33 -12.05 40.55
CA ASP A 131 -3.17 -11.34 41.85
C ASP A 131 -1.75 -10.73 42.05
N GLN A 132 -0.99 -10.52 40.97
CA GLN A 132 0.42 -10.13 41.02
C GLN A 132 0.65 -8.65 41.36
N GLY A 133 -0.40 -7.85 41.42
CA GLY A 133 -0.23 -6.42 41.50
C GLY A 133 -0.92 -5.72 42.67
N ALA A 134 -1.12 -6.36 43.78
CA ALA A 134 -1.70 -5.69 44.97
C ALA A 134 -0.96 -4.40 45.28
N GLY A 135 -1.57 -3.26 44.94
CA GLY A 135 -1.00 -1.92 45.12
C GLY A 135 -0.29 -1.31 43.87
N HIS A 136 -0.21 -2.00 42.77
CA HIS A 136 0.42 -1.53 41.53
C HIS A 136 -0.58 -1.31 40.40
N GLY A 137 -0.43 -0.26 39.61
CA GLY A 137 -1.26 -0.01 38.46
C GLY A 137 -0.92 -0.93 37.27
N ALA A 138 -1.88 -1.17 36.40
CA ALA A 138 -1.68 -1.90 35.16
C ALA A 138 -1.99 -1.00 33.96
N GLY A 139 -1.10 -0.95 32.99
CA GLY A 139 -1.30 -0.09 31.85
C GLY A 139 -0.02 0.16 31.04
N ALA A 140 -0.13 1.02 30.06
CA ALA A 140 0.99 1.52 29.29
C ALA A 140 0.70 2.93 28.77
N LYS A 141 1.75 3.69 28.55
CA LYS A 141 1.73 5.04 27.99
C LYS A 141 2.24 5.00 26.55
N LEU A 142 1.52 5.63 25.64
CA LEU A 142 2.00 5.84 24.29
C LEU A 142 2.77 7.17 24.21
N PHE A 143 3.99 7.08 23.71
CA PHE A 143 4.87 8.23 23.49
C PHE A 143 5.05 8.48 21.99
N LYS A 144 5.02 9.75 21.61
CA LYS A 144 5.54 10.25 20.36
C LYS A 144 6.86 10.95 20.63
N ASN A 145 7.96 10.41 20.11
CA ASN A 145 9.32 10.88 20.43
C ASN A 145 9.57 10.82 21.96
N LYS A 146 9.55 11.97 22.61
CA LYS A 146 9.75 12.07 24.07
C LYS A 146 8.49 12.52 24.82
N ASP A 147 7.40 12.78 24.10
CA ASP A 147 6.18 13.34 24.64
C ASP A 147 5.15 12.25 24.89
N GLU A 148 4.60 12.19 26.10
CA GLU A 148 3.45 11.36 26.41
C GLU A 148 2.22 11.87 25.65
N VAL A 149 1.51 10.97 24.97
CA VAL A 149 0.34 11.32 24.14
C VAL A 149 -0.95 10.83 24.78
N VAL A 150 -1.04 9.53 25.04
CA VAL A 150 -2.22 8.89 25.67
C VAL A 150 -1.79 7.75 26.58
N THR A 151 -2.58 7.52 27.60
CA THR A 151 -2.34 6.49 28.62
C THR A 151 -3.54 5.57 28.72
N ALA A 152 -3.31 4.26 28.58
CA ALA A 152 -4.24 3.22 29.02
C ALA A 152 -3.83 2.76 30.40
N TYR A 153 -4.65 3.01 31.39
CA TYR A 153 -4.36 2.71 32.80
C TYR A 153 -5.59 2.19 33.51
N ASN A 154 -5.38 1.23 34.36
CA ASN A 154 -6.40 0.79 35.32
C ASN A 154 -5.79 0.66 36.74
N HIS A 155 -6.50 1.18 37.72
CA HIS A 155 -6.11 1.03 39.09
C HIS A 155 -6.42 -0.38 39.55
N VAL A 156 -5.58 -0.93 40.39
CA VAL A 156 -5.60 -2.34 40.80
C VAL A 156 -6.98 -2.81 41.21
N ALA A 157 -7.46 -3.82 40.53
CA ALA A 157 -8.53 -4.68 41.01
C ALA A 157 -7.96 -6.08 41.29
N PRO A 158 -8.50 -6.84 42.23
CA PRO A 158 -8.10 -8.23 42.52
C PRO A 158 -8.51 -9.18 41.38
N HIS A 159 -8.77 -8.69 40.19
CA HIS A 159 -9.27 -9.42 39.02
C HIS A 159 -8.50 -9.07 37.76
N ASP A 160 -8.70 -9.88 36.72
CA ASP A 160 -8.19 -9.58 35.39
C ASP A 160 -8.72 -8.25 34.88
N ILE A 161 -7.83 -7.41 34.36
CA ILE A 161 -8.16 -6.10 33.82
C ILE A 161 -7.72 -5.99 32.37
N ASN A 162 -8.57 -5.35 31.59
CA ASN A 162 -8.30 -4.95 30.22
C ASN A 162 -8.40 -3.46 30.12
N THR A 163 -7.42 -2.85 29.48
CA THR A 163 -7.46 -1.43 29.13
C THR A 163 -6.90 -1.21 27.74
N SER A 164 -7.41 -0.23 27.03
CA SER A 164 -6.98 0.04 25.65
C SER A 164 -7.08 1.52 25.33
N GLN A 165 -6.28 1.96 24.39
CA GLN A 165 -6.38 3.28 23.80
C GLN A 165 -6.18 3.22 22.29
N SER A 166 -6.75 4.21 21.63
CA SER A 166 -6.58 4.49 20.22
C SER A 166 -6.31 5.97 20.04
N VAL A 167 -5.36 6.31 19.17
CA VAL A 167 -5.02 7.69 18.87
C VAL A 167 -4.66 7.85 17.40
N ILE A 168 -5.03 8.99 16.83
CA ILE A 168 -4.64 9.41 15.48
C ILE A 168 -3.65 10.56 15.62
N LEU A 169 -2.46 10.41 15.02
CA LEU A 169 -1.36 11.35 15.10
C LEU A 169 -0.87 11.75 13.71
N GLN A 170 -0.59 13.02 13.54
CA GLN A 170 0.23 13.46 12.42
C GLN A 170 1.70 13.31 12.78
N LEU A 171 2.44 12.56 11.96
CA LEU A 171 3.87 12.33 12.11
C LEU A 171 4.64 12.93 10.95
N GLN A 172 5.84 13.44 11.24
CA GLN A 172 6.87 13.72 10.25
C GLN A 172 7.65 12.44 9.96
N GLU A 173 8.32 12.38 8.83
CA GLU A 173 9.30 11.32 8.56
C GLU A 173 10.36 11.29 9.67
N GLY A 174 10.65 10.10 10.19
CA GLY A 174 11.58 9.90 11.30
C GLY A 174 10.99 10.06 12.70
N ASP A 175 9.74 10.55 12.86
CA ASP A 175 9.08 10.54 14.17
C ASP A 175 8.91 9.12 14.69
N THR A 176 9.11 8.92 15.99
CA THR A 176 8.99 7.60 16.63
C THR A 176 7.77 7.51 17.52
N VAL A 177 7.20 6.30 17.61
CA VAL A 177 6.09 5.99 18.52
C VAL A 177 6.39 4.67 19.22
N CYS A 178 6.18 4.62 20.55
CA CYS A 178 6.36 3.41 21.33
C CYS A 178 5.37 3.36 22.52
N LEU A 179 5.30 2.18 23.12
CA LEU A 179 4.62 2.00 24.41
C LEU A 179 5.64 1.88 25.53
N LEU A 180 5.42 2.62 26.58
CA LEU A 180 6.25 2.64 27.79
C LEU A 180 5.46 2.10 28.98
N LEU A 181 6.06 1.16 29.70
CA LEU A 181 5.60 0.70 31.00
C LEU A 181 6.17 1.62 32.07
N GLU A 182 5.32 2.32 32.79
CA GLU A 182 5.73 3.20 33.88
C GLU A 182 6.28 2.39 35.05
N ALA A 183 7.23 2.97 35.76
CA ALA A 183 7.79 2.37 36.99
C ALA A 183 6.68 2.02 37.97
N GLY A 184 6.73 0.81 38.52
CA GLY A 184 5.70 0.30 39.40
C GLY A 184 4.45 -0.26 38.72
N TRP A 185 4.31 -0.10 37.40
CA TRP A 185 3.22 -0.72 36.65
C TRP A 185 3.60 -2.10 36.10
N TRP A 186 2.60 -2.84 35.68
CA TRP A 186 2.80 -4.16 35.07
C TRP A 186 1.80 -4.46 33.96
N VAL A 187 2.17 -5.40 33.09
CA VAL A 187 1.34 -5.94 32.03
C VAL A 187 1.51 -7.45 31.94
N ALA A 188 0.54 -8.15 31.39
CA ALA A 188 0.64 -9.59 31.17
C ALA A 188 1.04 -9.90 29.74
N ALA A 189 2.01 -10.80 29.60
CA ALA A 189 2.40 -11.43 28.34
C ALA A 189 1.90 -12.87 28.36
N TYR A 190 0.71 -13.09 27.80
CA TYR A 190 0.03 -14.39 27.80
C TYR A 190 0.06 -15.03 26.42
N THR A 191 0.04 -16.35 26.39
CA THR A 191 0.06 -17.18 25.17
C THR A 191 -1.16 -16.90 24.26
N GLY A 192 -2.25 -16.36 24.80
CA GLY A 192 -3.41 -15.87 24.05
C GLY A 192 -3.22 -14.51 23.37
N HIS A 193 -2.02 -13.91 23.46
CA HIS A 193 -1.70 -12.60 22.83
C HIS A 193 -2.65 -11.47 23.22
N LEU A 194 -3.04 -11.42 24.50
CA LEU A 194 -4.03 -10.46 25.00
C LEU A 194 -3.49 -9.03 25.10
N THR A 195 -2.17 -8.85 25.12
CA THR A 195 -1.51 -7.54 25.09
C THR A 195 -0.89 -7.32 23.71
N THR A 196 -1.35 -6.29 23.01
CA THR A 196 -0.99 -6.02 21.61
C THR A 196 -0.69 -4.55 21.37
N PHE A 197 0.13 -4.29 20.36
CA PHE A 197 0.39 -2.95 19.84
C PHE A 197 0.33 -2.99 18.31
N SER A 198 -0.40 -2.06 17.72
CA SER A 198 -0.57 -1.96 16.27
C SER A 198 -0.68 -0.51 15.81
N GLY A 199 -0.33 -0.28 14.56
CA GLY A 199 -0.50 1.03 13.94
C GLY A 199 -0.45 0.91 12.42
N HIS A 200 -1.02 1.90 11.76
CA HIS A 200 -1.00 1.99 10.30
C HIS A 200 -1.14 3.42 9.83
N LEU A 201 -0.65 3.66 8.63
CA LEU A 201 -0.85 4.92 7.92
C LEU A 201 -2.29 4.99 7.41
N LEU A 202 -3.01 6.05 7.75
CA LEU A 202 -4.32 6.36 7.16
C LEU A 202 -4.16 7.01 5.79
N PHE A 203 -3.31 8.04 5.72
CA PHE A 203 -2.97 8.73 4.47
C PHE A 203 -1.69 9.57 4.63
N ALA A 204 -0.95 9.70 3.54
CA ALA A 204 0.20 10.60 3.48
C ALA A 204 -0.26 12.06 3.43
N VAL A 205 0.52 12.96 4.02
CA VAL A 205 0.23 14.41 4.03
C VAL A 205 1.30 15.15 3.26
N GLY A 206 0.90 15.68 2.11
CA GLY A 206 1.56 16.68 1.31
C GLY A 206 3.04 16.48 0.96
N TYR A 207 3.28 16.41 -0.30
CA TYR A 207 4.55 16.82 -0.90
C TYR A 207 4.46 18.32 -1.21
#